data_0c0e30c7c23578c6d58de9f26e354fa5
#
_entry.id   0c0e30c7c23578c6d58de9f26e354fa5
#
_cell.length_a   1.000
_cell.length_b   1.000
_cell.length_c   1.000
_cell.angle_alpha   90.00
_cell.angle_beta   90.00
_cell.angle_gamma   90.00
#
_symmetry.space_group_name_H-M   'P 1'
#
loop_
_entity.id
_entity.type
_entity.pdbx_description
1 polymer ?
#
loop_
_entity_poly.entity_id
_entity_poly.type
_entity_poly.pdbx_seq_one_letter_code
_entity_poly.pdbx_strand_id
1 'polypeptide(L)'
;MKKLLIMASAALLLASCGSDEYEAWSAPQSNSAETASTVTFTVSQAAAIDFNTETADSVQLFVPKVVSTDSVASQTLTAVLSYNNKTATLNASKGGKVKSTELVSAVESLYGKNGDLHQVALTVTDKVKLLRGEGFSLSQSVTANVTCVAPAFTQYLYMSGDANGWSFSNPLYSAAADGKYTGFMYLNQNGFKFATQQDWNGTDYGTDLVEKGSNIVMTEPAGFYKVDIDLTSQALTYTAINRVGIIGSATPDGWNSDQAMTYNATEKCWGIQGITLTAGEMKFRANNDWVLDWGGSLDNITFKGGNINVTAGKYNIKLYLLCDTKSHCTMELVP
;
A
#
# COMPACT_ATOMS: atom_id res chain seq x y z
N MET A 1 11.53 17.66 29.33
CA MET A 1 11.81 18.98 28.72
C MET A 1 11.20 18.95 27.32
N LYS A 2 10.04 19.58 27.16
CA LYS A 2 9.28 19.63 25.91
C LYS A 2 9.91 20.69 25.01
N LYS A 3 10.46 20.30 23.86
CA LYS A 3 10.89 21.27 22.83
C LYS A 3 9.70 21.55 21.93
N LEU A 4 9.12 22.72 22.08
CA LEU A 4 8.11 23.30 21.20
C LEU A 4 8.83 23.76 19.93
N LEU A 5 8.58 23.12 18.78
CA LEU A 5 9.07 23.58 17.48
C LEU A 5 8.04 24.58 16.92
N ILE A 6 8.33 25.86 17.06
CA ILE A 6 7.57 26.92 16.38
C ILE A 6 8.15 27.03 14.98
N MET A 7 7.43 26.57 13.95
CA MET A 7 7.76 26.90 12.57
C MET A 7 7.20 28.29 12.22
N ALA A 8 8.11 29.24 12.08
CA ALA A 8 7.78 30.56 11.58
C ALA A 8 7.44 30.47 10.08
N SER A 9 6.24 30.93 9.73
CA SER A 9 5.85 31.11 8.34
C SER A 9 6.64 32.29 7.75
N ALA A 10 7.52 32.01 6.77
CA ALA A 10 8.21 33.03 5.98
C ALA A 10 7.23 33.68 5.01
N ALA A 11 6.90 34.94 5.22
CA ALA A 11 6.22 35.78 4.24
C ALA A 11 7.25 36.19 3.18
N LEU A 12 7.12 35.71 1.95
CA LEU A 12 7.89 36.22 0.82
C LEU A 12 7.28 37.57 0.36
N LEU A 13 7.98 38.63 0.66
CA LEU A 13 7.73 39.96 0.05
C LEU A 13 8.46 39.99 -1.29
N LEU A 14 7.72 39.97 -2.40
CA LEU A 14 8.25 40.29 -3.70
C LEU A 14 8.20 41.86 -3.85
N ALA A 15 9.35 42.50 -3.63
CA ALA A 15 9.52 43.88 -3.98
C ALA A 15 9.87 43.96 -5.47
N SER A 16 8.97 44.49 -6.25
CA SER A 16 9.25 44.93 -7.63
C SER A 16 9.88 46.33 -7.59
N CYS A 17 11.18 46.41 -7.84
CA CYS A 17 11.83 47.71 -8.17
C CYS A 17 11.68 47.99 -9.66
N GLY A 18 10.91 48.97 -10.00
CA GLY A 18 10.93 49.63 -11.31
C GLY A 18 11.11 51.11 -11.08
N SER A 19 12.29 51.64 -11.37
CA SER A 19 12.55 53.07 -11.47
C SER A 19 12.44 53.45 -12.93
N ASP A 20 11.36 54.10 -13.33
CA ASP A 20 11.29 54.78 -14.61
C ASP A 20 10.95 56.25 -14.38
N GLU A 21 11.94 57.12 -14.67
CA GLU A 21 11.75 58.54 -14.78
C GLU A 21 10.94 58.84 -16.03
N TYR A 22 9.62 58.98 -15.89
CA TYR A 22 8.78 59.61 -16.90
C TYR A 22 8.28 60.92 -16.35
N GLU A 23 8.68 61.99 -17.01
CA GLU A 23 8.17 63.35 -16.77
C GLU A 23 6.64 63.40 -16.86
N ALA A 24 6.03 63.97 -15.84
CA ALA A 24 4.60 64.07 -15.65
C ALA A 24 3.88 64.81 -16.71
N TRP A 25 3.11 64.14 -17.57
CA TRP A 25 2.20 64.76 -18.56
C TRP A 25 0.72 64.71 -18.19
N SER A 26 0.39 64.21 -17.03
CA SER A 26 -0.90 64.41 -16.38
C SER A 26 -0.66 64.16 -14.91
N ALA A 27 -1.38 64.86 -14.02
CA ALA A 27 -1.31 64.58 -12.58
C ALA A 27 -1.52 63.11 -12.37
N PRO A 28 -0.57 62.40 -11.76
CA PRO A 28 -0.76 60.97 -11.51
C PRO A 28 -1.99 60.85 -10.64
N GLN A 29 -3.01 60.14 -11.13
CA GLN A 29 -3.99 59.61 -10.23
C GLN A 29 -3.19 58.67 -9.32
N SER A 30 -2.92 59.12 -8.10
CA SER A 30 -2.32 58.32 -7.09
C SER A 30 -3.30 57.23 -6.75
N ASN A 31 -3.25 56.12 -7.46
CA ASN A 31 -3.82 54.88 -6.94
C ASN A 31 -3.08 54.60 -5.65
N SER A 32 -3.81 54.59 -4.55
CA SER A 32 -3.26 54.13 -3.29
C SER A 32 -2.55 52.78 -3.56
N ALA A 33 -1.30 52.63 -3.05
CA ALA A 33 -0.55 51.41 -3.23
C ALA A 33 -1.43 50.20 -2.89
N GLU A 34 -1.59 49.29 -3.87
CA GLU A 34 -2.36 48.08 -3.62
C GLU A 34 -1.74 47.31 -2.45
N THR A 35 -2.50 47.12 -1.39
CA THR A 35 -2.09 46.29 -0.29
C THR A 35 -2.15 44.83 -0.74
N ALA A 36 -1.03 44.13 -0.62
CA ALA A 36 -0.97 42.71 -0.96
C ALA A 36 -2.00 41.92 -0.16
N SER A 37 -2.73 41.04 -0.84
CA SER A 37 -3.69 40.15 -0.21
C SER A 37 -2.96 39.12 0.70
N THR A 38 -3.52 38.85 1.84
CA THR A 38 -3.00 37.80 2.74
C THR A 38 -4.05 36.73 2.96
N VAL A 39 -3.60 35.48 2.94
CA VAL A 39 -4.41 34.31 3.28
C VAL A 39 -3.68 33.50 4.33
N THR A 40 -4.36 33.20 5.44
CA THR A 40 -3.85 32.27 6.46
C THR A 40 -4.74 31.06 6.54
N PHE A 41 -4.12 29.90 6.74
CA PHE A 41 -4.76 28.62 6.83
C PHE A 41 -4.29 27.88 8.07
N THR A 42 -5.20 27.42 8.89
CA THR A 42 -4.92 26.57 10.03
C THR A 42 -5.86 25.38 10.04
N VAL A 43 -5.39 24.27 10.58
CA VAL A 43 -6.14 23.02 10.72
C VAL A 43 -6.05 22.53 12.15
N SER A 44 -7.16 22.13 12.73
CA SER A 44 -7.21 21.45 14.02
C SER A 44 -7.79 20.05 13.88
N GLN A 45 -7.44 19.20 14.83
CA GLN A 45 -7.95 17.83 14.91
C GLN A 45 -9.47 17.85 15.15
N ALA A 46 -10.19 17.00 14.45
CA ALA A 46 -11.61 16.73 14.71
C ALA A 46 -11.78 15.67 15.82
N ALA A 47 -13.03 15.42 16.22
CA ALA A 47 -13.36 14.29 17.09
C ALA A 47 -12.95 12.97 16.44
N ALA A 48 -12.71 11.94 17.27
CA ALA A 48 -12.44 10.60 16.78
C ALA A 48 -13.64 10.05 15.98
N ILE A 49 -13.35 9.34 14.90
CA ILE A 49 -14.33 8.72 14.02
C ILE A 49 -14.32 7.21 14.31
N ASP A 50 -15.45 6.65 14.68
CA ASP A 50 -15.62 5.20 14.90
C ASP A 50 -16.74 4.67 14.00
N PHE A 51 -16.38 3.97 12.94
CA PHE A 51 -17.33 3.40 11.98
C PHE A 51 -18.13 2.20 12.52
N ASN A 52 -17.87 1.72 13.74
CA ASN A 52 -18.79 0.79 14.41
C ASN A 52 -20.09 1.49 14.84
N THR A 53 -20.07 2.82 14.99
CA THR A 53 -21.22 3.64 15.43
C THR A 53 -21.58 4.74 14.44
N GLU A 54 -20.64 5.20 13.64
CA GLU A 54 -20.82 6.25 12.65
C GLU A 54 -21.43 5.71 11.36
N THR A 55 -22.57 6.25 10.95
CA THR A 55 -23.32 5.81 9.75
C THR A 55 -23.53 6.91 8.72
N ALA A 56 -23.02 8.13 8.97
CA ALA A 56 -23.18 9.24 8.05
C ALA A 56 -22.38 9.04 6.75
N ASP A 57 -22.91 9.48 5.62
CA ASP A 57 -22.24 9.42 4.31
C ASP A 57 -20.93 10.22 4.26
N SER A 58 -20.80 11.24 5.14
CA SER A 58 -19.62 12.08 5.24
C SER A 58 -19.29 12.44 6.67
N VAL A 59 -18.02 12.34 7.05
CA VAL A 59 -17.53 12.58 8.41
C VAL A 59 -16.54 13.74 8.47
N GLN A 60 -16.45 14.37 9.64
CA GLN A 60 -15.50 15.46 9.91
C GLN A 60 -14.10 14.89 10.15
N LEU A 61 -13.21 15.00 9.14
CA LEU A 61 -11.85 14.47 9.27
C LEU A 61 -10.89 15.46 9.98
N PHE A 62 -11.07 16.75 9.72
CA PHE A 62 -10.31 17.84 10.34
C PHE A 62 -11.16 19.11 10.35
N VAL A 63 -10.76 20.12 11.14
CA VAL A 63 -11.46 21.41 11.19
C VAL A 63 -10.56 22.48 10.59
N PRO A 64 -10.81 22.93 9.34
CA PRO A 64 -10.05 23.98 8.69
C PRO A 64 -10.53 25.35 9.12
N LYS A 65 -9.61 26.33 9.15
CA LYS A 65 -9.91 27.74 9.31
C LYS A 65 -9.06 28.54 8.32
N VAL A 66 -9.75 29.29 7.46
CA VAL A 66 -9.14 30.21 6.49
C VAL A 66 -9.49 31.62 6.89
N VAL A 67 -8.51 32.49 6.91
CA VAL A 67 -8.71 33.95 7.07
C VAL A 67 -8.03 34.64 5.90
N SER A 68 -8.78 35.46 5.19
CA SER A 68 -8.30 36.23 4.03
C SER A 68 -8.68 37.69 4.18
N THR A 69 -7.80 38.58 3.73
CA THR A 69 -8.07 40.01 3.64
C THR A 69 -9.02 40.36 2.50
N ASP A 70 -9.12 39.47 1.50
CA ASP A 70 -9.96 39.65 0.31
C ASP A 70 -10.96 38.49 0.14
N SER A 71 -11.98 38.74 -0.67
CA SER A 71 -13.01 37.75 -0.98
C SER A 71 -12.46 36.56 -1.76
N VAL A 72 -12.80 35.37 -1.29
CA VAL A 72 -12.42 34.08 -1.90
C VAL A 72 -13.35 33.73 -3.04
N ALA A 73 -12.79 33.58 -4.26
CA ALA A 73 -13.54 33.15 -5.44
C ALA A 73 -13.73 31.61 -5.46
N SER A 74 -12.68 30.86 -5.14
CA SER A 74 -12.75 29.40 -5.06
C SER A 74 -11.79 28.87 -4.00
N GLN A 75 -12.15 27.71 -3.44
CA GLN A 75 -11.36 26.98 -2.44
C GLN A 75 -11.49 25.49 -2.69
N THR A 76 -10.35 24.79 -2.66
CA THR A 76 -10.28 23.32 -2.77
C THR A 76 -9.38 22.77 -1.68
N LEU A 77 -9.94 21.88 -0.86
CA LEU A 77 -9.24 21.22 0.21
C LEU A 77 -8.96 19.76 -0.16
N THR A 78 -7.70 19.36 0.01
CA THR A 78 -7.27 17.97 -0.12
C THR A 78 -6.55 17.52 1.14
N ALA A 79 -6.74 16.26 1.55
CA ALA A 79 -6.04 15.65 2.65
C ALA A 79 -5.24 14.45 2.13
N VAL A 80 -3.93 14.44 2.37
CA VAL A 80 -3.06 13.30 2.10
C VAL A 80 -2.83 12.56 3.41
N LEU A 81 -3.32 11.34 3.47
CA LEU A 81 -3.07 10.40 4.56
C LEU A 81 -1.75 9.71 4.31
N SER A 82 -0.94 9.47 5.35
CA SER A 82 0.37 8.81 5.21
C SER A 82 0.66 7.82 6.33
N TYR A 83 1.23 6.67 5.95
CA TYR A 83 1.71 5.64 6.86
C TYR A 83 2.73 4.73 6.15
N ASN A 84 3.89 4.48 6.78
CA ASN A 84 4.93 3.55 6.29
C ASN A 84 5.25 3.72 4.79
N ASN A 85 5.54 4.95 4.35
CA ASN A 85 5.83 5.33 2.95
C ASN A 85 4.67 5.12 1.95
N LYS A 86 3.48 4.77 2.42
CA LYS A 86 2.26 4.75 1.62
C LYS A 86 1.47 6.03 1.83
N THR A 87 0.72 6.44 0.83
CA THR A 87 -0.15 7.61 0.89
C THR A 87 -1.50 7.33 0.24
N ALA A 88 -2.54 8.01 0.75
CA ALA A 88 -3.85 8.07 0.13
C ALA A 88 -4.35 9.51 0.13
N THR A 89 -5.00 9.95 -0.94
CA THR A 89 -5.47 11.34 -1.07
C THR A 89 -6.99 11.37 -1.09
N LEU A 90 -7.56 12.24 -0.28
CA LEU A 90 -9.00 12.50 -0.19
C LEU A 90 -9.31 13.95 -0.54
N ASN A 91 -10.42 14.15 -1.26
CA ASN A 91 -11.00 15.46 -1.44
C ASN A 91 -11.91 15.78 -0.24
N ALA A 92 -11.74 16.97 0.32
CA ALA A 92 -12.55 17.42 1.44
C ALA A 92 -13.47 18.58 1.04
N SER A 93 -14.61 18.68 1.70
CA SER A 93 -15.45 19.87 1.64
C SER A 93 -14.75 21.06 2.28
N LYS A 94 -15.23 22.27 2.03
CA LYS A 94 -14.69 23.51 2.64
C LYS A 94 -14.70 23.46 4.17
N GLY A 95 -15.57 22.65 4.78
CA GLY A 95 -15.62 22.45 6.23
C GLY A 95 -14.74 21.30 6.73
N GLY A 96 -13.96 20.61 5.89
CA GLY A 96 -13.08 19.49 6.28
C GLY A 96 -13.77 18.13 6.39
N LYS A 97 -14.99 17.98 5.82
CA LYS A 97 -15.66 16.69 5.74
C LYS A 97 -15.22 15.93 4.49
N VAL A 98 -15.10 14.62 4.62
CA VAL A 98 -14.79 13.66 3.55
C VAL A 98 -15.87 12.58 3.48
N LYS A 99 -16.01 11.88 2.36
CA LYS A 99 -16.93 10.75 2.26
C LYS A 99 -16.45 9.58 3.13
N SER A 100 -17.36 9.00 3.89
CA SER A 100 -17.09 7.90 4.82
C SER A 100 -16.47 6.70 4.10
N THR A 101 -17.01 6.30 2.96
CA THR A 101 -16.51 5.16 2.16
C THR A 101 -15.10 5.39 1.61
N GLU A 102 -14.79 6.62 1.19
CA GLU A 102 -13.44 6.98 0.70
C GLU A 102 -12.43 6.98 1.86
N LEU A 103 -12.83 7.46 3.06
CA LEU A 103 -11.98 7.45 4.25
C LEU A 103 -11.68 6.02 4.71
N VAL A 104 -12.70 5.15 4.81
CA VAL A 104 -12.52 3.73 5.16
C VAL A 104 -11.56 3.08 4.18
N SER A 105 -11.78 3.21 2.86
CA SER A 105 -10.90 2.64 1.84
C SER A 105 -9.46 3.16 1.95
N ALA A 106 -9.28 4.45 2.22
CA ALA A 106 -7.96 5.06 2.41
C ALA A 106 -7.24 4.49 3.64
N VAL A 107 -7.93 4.41 4.80
CA VAL A 107 -7.36 3.85 6.04
C VAL A 107 -7.03 2.37 5.86
N GLU A 108 -7.94 1.56 5.31
CA GLU A 108 -7.69 0.14 5.05
C GLU A 108 -6.52 -0.09 4.08
N SER A 109 -6.33 0.76 3.08
CA SER A 109 -5.20 0.67 2.14
C SER A 109 -3.84 0.93 2.81
N LEU A 110 -3.82 1.74 3.85
CA LEU A 110 -2.61 2.11 4.59
C LEU A 110 -2.29 1.13 5.72
N TYR A 111 -3.29 0.74 6.51
CA TYR A 111 -3.13 -0.02 7.75
C TYR A 111 -3.60 -1.48 7.65
N GLY A 112 -4.24 -1.87 6.54
CA GLY A 112 -4.92 -3.16 6.41
C GLY A 112 -6.33 -3.13 6.99
N LYS A 113 -7.10 -4.20 6.70
CA LYS A 113 -8.47 -4.36 7.21
C LYS A 113 -8.43 -4.90 8.62
N ASN A 114 -8.72 -4.05 9.59
CA ASN A 114 -8.82 -4.40 11.02
C ASN A 114 -9.72 -3.38 11.73
N GLY A 115 -10.09 -3.67 12.97
CA GLY A 115 -10.90 -2.80 13.84
C GLY A 115 -10.10 -1.96 14.82
N ASP A 116 -8.79 -1.80 14.63
CA ASP A 116 -7.94 -1.05 15.55
C ASP A 116 -8.15 0.46 15.41
N LEU A 117 -7.85 1.19 16.48
CA LEU A 117 -7.78 2.64 16.43
C LEU A 117 -6.49 3.09 15.76
N HIS A 118 -6.62 3.79 14.64
CA HIS A 118 -5.49 4.35 13.89
C HIS A 118 -5.34 5.84 14.13
N GLN A 119 -4.14 6.28 14.52
CA GLN A 119 -3.72 7.67 14.52
C GLN A 119 -3.15 8.02 13.14
N VAL A 120 -4.01 8.53 12.27
CA VAL A 120 -3.69 8.79 10.86
C VAL A 120 -3.03 10.16 10.73
N ALA A 121 -1.80 10.20 10.22
CA ALA A 121 -1.13 11.45 9.90
C ALA A 121 -1.71 12.05 8.61
N LEU A 122 -2.10 13.32 8.66
CA LEU A 122 -2.69 14.06 7.54
C LEU A 122 -1.82 15.24 7.19
N THR A 123 -1.62 15.47 5.88
CA THR A 123 -1.19 16.76 5.33
C THR A 123 -2.37 17.35 4.55
N VAL A 124 -2.94 18.42 5.08
CA VAL A 124 -4.09 19.10 4.47
C VAL A 124 -3.57 20.29 3.67
N THR A 125 -3.93 20.33 2.39
CA THR A 125 -3.59 21.43 1.48
C THR A 125 -4.85 22.19 1.09
N ASP A 126 -4.83 23.49 1.25
CA ASP A 126 -5.87 24.42 0.80
C ASP A 126 -5.36 25.23 -0.38
N LYS A 127 -6.04 25.09 -1.52
CA LYS A 127 -5.83 25.94 -2.71
C LYS A 127 -6.94 26.99 -2.76
N VAL A 128 -6.56 28.24 -2.48
CA VAL A 128 -7.46 29.38 -2.45
C VAL A 128 -7.19 30.28 -3.65
N LYS A 129 -8.23 30.70 -4.37
CA LYS A 129 -8.18 31.72 -5.39
C LYS A 129 -9.04 32.89 -4.95
N LEU A 130 -8.47 34.09 -4.95
CA LEU A 130 -9.18 35.34 -4.62
C LEU A 130 -9.92 35.91 -5.82
N LEU A 131 -10.92 36.74 -5.59
CA LEU A 131 -11.66 37.41 -6.66
C LEU A 131 -10.77 38.32 -7.53
N ARG A 132 -9.71 38.89 -6.96
CA ARG A 132 -8.70 39.67 -7.69
C ARG A 132 -7.80 38.82 -8.60
N GLY A 133 -7.88 37.50 -8.54
CA GLY A 133 -7.14 36.54 -9.36
C GLY A 133 -5.91 35.92 -8.72
N GLU A 134 -5.45 36.41 -7.57
CA GLU A 134 -4.34 35.81 -6.80
C GLU A 134 -4.69 34.43 -6.31
N GLY A 135 -3.70 33.51 -6.33
CA GLY A 135 -3.82 32.12 -5.90
C GLY A 135 -2.82 31.76 -4.79
N PHE A 136 -3.31 31.05 -3.78
CA PHE A 136 -2.51 30.58 -2.64
C PHE A 136 -2.62 29.05 -2.52
N SER A 137 -1.52 28.40 -2.18
CA SER A 137 -1.50 26.98 -1.81
C SER A 137 -0.85 26.83 -0.45
N LEU A 138 -1.64 26.49 0.55
CA LEU A 138 -1.25 26.47 1.96
C LEU A 138 -1.42 25.06 2.50
N SER A 139 -0.42 24.54 3.21
CA SER A 139 -0.47 23.20 3.77
C SER A 139 -0.22 23.20 5.27
N GLN A 140 -0.95 22.33 5.98
CA GLN A 140 -0.83 22.11 7.42
C GLN A 140 -0.90 20.63 7.73
N SER A 141 -0.19 20.20 8.76
CA SER A 141 -0.24 18.81 9.26
C SER A 141 -1.13 18.71 10.48
N VAL A 142 -1.92 17.63 10.55
CA VAL A 142 -2.79 17.30 11.68
C VAL A 142 -2.91 15.78 11.79
N THR A 143 -3.38 15.27 12.91
CA THR A 143 -3.68 13.84 13.10
C THR A 143 -5.19 13.64 13.21
N ALA A 144 -5.72 12.56 12.61
CA ALA A 144 -7.08 12.09 12.81
C ALA A 144 -7.06 10.71 13.49
N ASN A 145 -8.02 10.48 14.39
CA ASN A 145 -8.25 9.19 15.03
C ASN A 145 -9.40 8.49 14.32
N VAL A 146 -9.15 7.33 13.72
CA VAL A 146 -10.13 6.59 12.92
C VAL A 146 -10.13 5.13 13.31
N THR A 147 -11.31 4.57 13.60
CA THR A 147 -11.55 3.14 13.80
C THR A 147 -12.45 2.64 12.67
N CYS A 148 -12.01 1.63 11.91
CA CYS A 148 -12.82 0.96 10.89
C CYS A 148 -13.60 -0.21 11.51
N VAL A 149 -14.61 -0.70 10.80
CA VAL A 149 -15.32 -1.92 11.22
C VAL A 149 -14.38 -3.11 11.04
N ALA A 150 -14.24 -3.93 12.09
CA ALA A 150 -13.46 -5.15 11.98
C ALA A 150 -14.09 -6.12 10.97
N PRO A 151 -13.33 -6.67 10.01
CA PRO A 151 -13.85 -7.69 9.10
C PRO A 151 -14.14 -8.98 9.86
N ALA A 152 -15.02 -9.83 9.31
CA ALA A 152 -15.38 -11.12 9.91
C ALA A 152 -14.19 -12.10 9.94
N PHE A 153 -13.23 -11.94 9.04
CA PHE A 153 -12.02 -12.75 8.96
C PHE A 153 -10.77 -11.86 8.93
N THR A 154 -9.65 -12.37 9.46
CA THR A 154 -8.35 -11.69 9.35
C THR A 154 -7.88 -11.64 7.90
N GLN A 155 -7.02 -10.68 7.55
CA GLN A 155 -6.42 -10.63 6.20
C GLN A 155 -5.36 -11.72 5.97
N TYR A 156 -4.81 -12.29 7.03
CA TYR A 156 -3.77 -13.32 6.94
C TYR A 156 -4.17 -14.57 7.72
N LEU A 157 -3.79 -15.72 7.15
CA LEU A 157 -3.57 -16.95 7.87
C LEU A 157 -2.09 -17.31 7.78
N TYR A 158 -1.59 -18.04 8.76
CA TYR A 158 -0.19 -18.48 8.83
C TYR A 158 -0.16 -20.00 8.97
N MET A 159 0.47 -20.69 8.00
CA MET A 159 0.69 -22.11 8.11
C MET A 159 1.83 -22.37 9.09
N SER A 160 1.58 -23.29 10.01
CA SER A 160 2.56 -23.86 10.93
C SER A 160 2.48 -25.38 10.88
N GLY A 161 3.60 -26.05 10.61
CA GLY A 161 3.64 -27.49 10.45
C GLY A 161 5.06 -28.02 10.32
N ASP A 162 5.16 -29.34 10.14
CA ASP A 162 6.46 -30.05 10.05
C ASP A 162 7.35 -29.47 8.93
N ALA A 163 6.77 -29.17 7.77
CA ALA A 163 7.50 -28.65 6.62
C ALA A 163 8.23 -27.32 6.87
N ASN A 164 7.82 -26.53 7.85
CA ASN A 164 8.48 -25.28 8.22
C ASN A 164 9.00 -25.26 9.67
N GLY A 165 9.10 -26.43 10.31
CA GLY A 165 9.57 -26.56 11.68
C GLY A 165 8.62 -25.96 12.70
N TRP A 166 7.32 -26.00 12.45
CA TRP A 166 6.25 -25.43 13.29
C TRP A 166 6.39 -23.92 13.53
N SER A 167 7.04 -23.21 12.58
CA SER A 167 7.08 -21.75 12.55
C SER A 167 5.84 -21.22 11.84
N PHE A 168 5.49 -19.95 12.05
CA PHE A 168 4.39 -19.26 11.37
C PHE A 168 4.88 -18.46 10.15
N SER A 169 5.92 -18.97 9.47
CA SER A 169 6.63 -18.21 8.42
C SER A 169 5.96 -18.24 7.04
N ASN A 170 4.89 -19.03 6.85
CA ASN A 170 4.21 -19.20 5.58
C ASN A 170 2.82 -18.55 5.63
N PRO A 171 2.71 -17.26 5.25
CA PRO A 171 1.43 -16.56 5.21
C PRO A 171 0.59 -16.95 4.00
N LEU A 172 -0.73 -16.93 4.20
CA LEU A 172 -1.75 -16.86 3.15
C LEU A 172 -2.45 -15.52 3.30
N TYR A 173 -2.93 -14.95 2.21
CA TYR A 173 -3.52 -13.62 2.18
C TYR A 173 -4.92 -13.62 1.59
N SER A 174 -5.83 -12.86 2.22
CA SER A 174 -7.17 -12.52 1.76
C SER A 174 -7.27 -11.01 1.56
N ALA A 175 -7.29 -10.54 0.33
CA ALA A 175 -7.42 -9.10 0.04
C ALA A 175 -8.74 -8.53 0.56
N ALA A 176 -9.83 -9.32 0.49
CA ALA A 176 -11.15 -8.91 0.93
C ALA A 176 -11.41 -9.14 2.43
N ALA A 177 -10.56 -9.93 3.14
CA ALA A 177 -10.80 -10.43 4.48
C ALA A 177 -12.19 -11.14 4.60
N ASP A 178 -12.51 -11.94 3.57
CA ASP A 178 -13.79 -12.62 3.38
C ASP A 178 -13.72 -14.13 3.67
N GLY A 179 -12.62 -14.60 4.25
CA GLY A 179 -12.39 -16.00 4.56
C GLY A 179 -11.73 -16.80 3.43
N LYS A 180 -11.43 -16.17 2.28
CA LYS A 180 -10.75 -16.80 1.15
C LYS A 180 -9.30 -16.37 1.08
N TYR A 181 -8.39 -17.33 1.17
CA TYR A 181 -6.96 -17.07 1.27
C TYR A 181 -6.19 -17.82 0.20
N THR A 182 -5.12 -17.20 -0.27
CA THR A 182 -4.15 -17.82 -1.18
C THR A 182 -2.73 -17.63 -0.63
N GLY A 183 -1.92 -18.69 -0.69
CA GLY A 183 -0.50 -18.65 -0.37
C GLY A 183 0.30 -19.66 -1.19
N PHE A 184 1.63 -19.52 -1.16
CA PHE A 184 2.55 -20.38 -1.88
C PHE A 184 3.59 -20.91 -0.90
N MET A 185 3.72 -22.25 -0.79
CA MET A 185 4.57 -22.86 0.23
C MET A 185 4.95 -24.29 -0.08
N TYR A 186 6.03 -24.74 0.55
CA TYR A 186 6.39 -26.14 0.60
C TYR A 186 5.59 -26.84 1.69
N LEU A 187 4.98 -27.97 1.38
CA LEU A 187 4.23 -28.82 2.30
C LEU A 187 4.73 -30.25 2.25
N ASN A 188 4.53 -30.99 3.34
CA ASN A 188 4.75 -32.42 3.45
C ASN A 188 3.59 -33.12 4.18
N GLN A 189 3.67 -34.44 4.30
CA GLN A 189 2.62 -35.29 4.84
C GLN A 189 2.66 -35.44 6.37
N ASN A 190 3.57 -34.74 7.08
CA ASN A 190 3.77 -34.90 8.52
C ASN A 190 2.87 -34.01 9.39
N GLY A 191 1.99 -33.22 8.74
CA GLY A 191 0.96 -32.47 9.42
C GLY A 191 1.27 -30.97 9.58
N PHE A 192 0.18 -30.18 9.51
CA PHE A 192 0.22 -28.72 9.67
C PHE A 192 -1.16 -28.18 10.09
N LYS A 193 -1.21 -26.91 10.46
CA LYS A 193 -2.42 -26.14 10.73
C LYS A 193 -2.29 -24.74 10.16
N PHE A 194 -3.40 -24.03 10.15
CA PHE A 194 -3.43 -22.59 9.82
C PHE A 194 -3.85 -21.81 11.07
N ALA A 195 -3.21 -20.67 11.34
CA ALA A 195 -3.53 -19.83 12.49
C ALA A 195 -3.78 -18.39 12.04
N THR A 196 -4.63 -17.66 12.75
CA THR A 196 -4.94 -16.26 12.48
C THR A 196 -3.82 -15.30 12.91
N GLN A 197 -2.87 -15.79 13.72
CA GLN A 197 -1.72 -15.04 14.23
C GLN A 197 -0.44 -15.85 14.05
N GLN A 198 0.73 -15.21 14.21
CA GLN A 198 2.02 -15.88 14.16
C GLN A 198 2.39 -16.59 15.49
N ASP A 199 1.38 -17.08 16.18
CA ASP A 199 1.48 -17.89 17.39
C ASP A 199 0.20 -18.73 17.56
N TRP A 200 0.10 -19.48 18.65
CA TRP A 200 -1.06 -20.31 18.98
C TRP A 200 -2.10 -19.61 19.89
N ASN A 201 -1.99 -18.31 20.14
CA ASN A 201 -2.94 -17.57 20.97
C ASN A 201 -4.20 -17.14 20.20
N GLY A 202 -4.13 -17.09 18.87
CA GLY A 202 -5.28 -16.81 17.99
C GLY A 202 -6.11 -18.06 17.71
N THR A 203 -7.07 -17.92 16.78
CA THR A 203 -7.81 -19.06 16.25
C THR A 203 -6.92 -19.89 15.34
N ASP A 204 -6.90 -21.20 15.55
CA ASP A 204 -6.24 -22.16 14.65
C ASP A 204 -7.26 -23.07 13.97
N TYR A 205 -6.97 -23.44 12.72
CA TYR A 205 -7.79 -24.31 11.87
C TYR A 205 -6.99 -25.56 11.52
N GLY A 206 -7.57 -26.72 11.85
CA GLY A 206 -7.00 -28.05 11.56
C GLY A 206 -7.77 -28.79 10.47
N THR A 207 -7.87 -30.11 10.61
CA THR A 207 -8.60 -30.99 9.69
C THR A 207 -10.01 -30.44 9.43
N ASP A 208 -10.45 -30.51 8.17
CA ASP A 208 -11.72 -29.98 7.68
C ASP A 208 -11.89 -28.46 7.90
N LEU A 209 -10.77 -27.76 8.11
CA LEU A 209 -10.74 -26.32 8.42
C LEU A 209 -11.62 -25.93 9.62
N VAL A 210 -11.80 -26.83 10.57
CA VAL A 210 -12.51 -26.52 11.82
C VAL A 210 -11.54 -25.93 12.86
N GLU A 211 -12.06 -25.03 13.69
CA GLU A 211 -11.31 -24.42 14.79
C GLU A 211 -10.82 -25.51 15.75
N LYS A 212 -9.55 -25.42 16.15
CA LYS A 212 -8.87 -26.37 17.05
C LYS A 212 -8.92 -27.84 16.58
N GLY A 213 -9.17 -28.07 15.28
CA GLY A 213 -9.12 -29.40 14.66
C GLY A 213 -7.73 -30.05 14.82
N SER A 214 -7.64 -31.34 14.58
CA SER A 214 -6.35 -32.07 14.52
C SER A 214 -5.48 -31.51 13.37
N ASN A 215 -4.19 -31.88 13.36
CA ASN A 215 -3.32 -31.52 12.25
C ASN A 215 -3.88 -32.02 10.92
N ILE A 216 -3.83 -31.17 9.90
CA ILE A 216 -4.14 -31.54 8.52
C ILE A 216 -2.99 -32.40 8.01
N VAL A 217 -3.31 -33.58 7.52
CA VAL A 217 -2.36 -34.49 6.87
C VAL A 217 -2.78 -34.59 5.40
N MET A 218 -1.96 -34.05 4.49
CA MET A 218 -2.25 -34.10 3.06
C MET A 218 -1.95 -35.48 2.48
N THR A 219 -2.66 -35.85 1.43
CA THR A 219 -2.45 -37.08 0.65
C THR A 219 -1.50 -36.86 -0.52
N GLU A 220 -1.35 -35.64 -0.98
CA GLU A 220 -0.45 -35.24 -2.05
C GLU A 220 1.01 -35.42 -1.65
N PRO A 221 1.91 -35.70 -2.60
CA PRO A 221 3.36 -35.81 -2.32
C PRO A 221 3.92 -34.53 -1.67
N ALA A 222 5.01 -34.69 -0.92
CA ALA A 222 5.76 -33.53 -0.44
C ALA A 222 6.24 -32.67 -1.63
N GLY A 223 6.02 -31.36 -1.59
CA GLY A 223 6.30 -30.47 -2.71
C GLY A 223 5.95 -29.02 -2.44
N PHE A 224 6.16 -28.16 -3.46
CA PHE A 224 5.77 -26.77 -3.40
C PHE A 224 4.37 -26.60 -4.02
N TYR A 225 3.49 -25.85 -3.35
CA TYR A 225 2.08 -25.73 -3.73
C TYR A 225 1.60 -24.28 -3.70
N LYS A 226 0.66 -23.95 -4.59
CA LYS A 226 -0.34 -22.94 -4.33
C LYS A 226 -1.40 -23.56 -3.44
N VAL A 227 -1.70 -22.91 -2.33
CA VAL A 227 -2.70 -23.34 -1.34
C VAL A 227 -3.84 -22.31 -1.36
N ASP A 228 -5.05 -22.77 -1.63
CA ASP A 228 -6.26 -21.95 -1.54
C ASP A 228 -7.14 -22.48 -0.41
N ILE A 229 -7.63 -21.56 0.41
CA ILE A 229 -8.53 -21.81 1.54
C ILE A 229 -9.79 -20.98 1.37
N ASP A 230 -10.94 -21.60 1.61
CA ASP A 230 -12.21 -20.93 1.83
C ASP A 230 -12.80 -21.40 3.16
N LEU A 231 -12.68 -20.57 4.21
CA LEU A 231 -13.20 -20.90 5.54
C LEU A 231 -14.74 -20.91 5.57
N THR A 232 -15.40 -20.24 4.63
CA THR A 232 -16.87 -20.19 4.60
C THR A 232 -17.49 -21.48 4.08
N SER A 233 -16.81 -22.15 3.18
CA SER A 233 -17.21 -23.47 2.61
C SER A 233 -16.35 -24.62 3.14
N GLN A 234 -15.38 -24.33 4.02
CA GLN A 234 -14.42 -25.30 4.54
C GLN A 234 -13.63 -26.04 3.43
N ALA A 235 -13.33 -25.31 2.34
CA ALA A 235 -12.61 -25.87 1.21
C ALA A 235 -11.10 -25.57 1.31
N LEU A 236 -10.29 -26.61 1.13
CA LEU A 236 -8.83 -26.54 1.07
C LEU A 236 -8.36 -27.24 -0.20
N THR A 237 -7.64 -26.52 -1.06
CA THR A 237 -7.14 -27.07 -2.33
C THR A 237 -5.65 -26.80 -2.51
N TYR A 238 -4.98 -27.74 -3.19
CA TYR A 238 -3.56 -27.69 -3.50
C TYR A 238 -3.35 -27.73 -5.01
N THR A 239 -2.59 -26.77 -5.55
CA THR A 239 -2.13 -26.81 -6.95
C THR A 239 -0.61 -26.99 -6.95
N ALA A 240 -0.11 -28.11 -7.46
CA ALA A 240 1.31 -28.43 -7.45
C ALA A 240 2.11 -27.44 -8.33
N ILE A 241 3.24 -27.00 -7.79
CA ILE A 241 4.25 -26.18 -8.47
C ILE A 241 5.52 -27.02 -8.58
N ASN A 242 5.62 -27.78 -9.67
CA ASN A 242 6.72 -28.74 -9.89
C ASN A 242 7.99 -28.04 -10.38
N ARG A 243 7.86 -26.87 -10.99
CA ARG A 243 8.97 -26.02 -11.43
C ARG A 243 8.52 -24.56 -11.50
N VAL A 244 9.48 -23.69 -11.35
CA VAL A 244 9.32 -22.25 -11.63
C VAL A 244 10.40 -21.87 -12.65
N GLY A 245 10.07 -20.94 -13.53
CA GLY A 245 11.01 -20.38 -14.49
C GLY A 245 10.80 -18.89 -14.72
N ILE A 246 11.81 -18.26 -15.30
CA ILE A 246 11.78 -16.88 -15.75
C ILE A 246 11.54 -16.89 -17.26
N ILE A 247 10.61 -16.07 -17.74
CA ILE A 247 10.27 -15.93 -19.15
C ILE A 247 10.07 -14.43 -19.47
N GLY A 248 10.40 -14.00 -20.66
CA GLY A 248 10.19 -12.61 -21.05
C GLY A 248 11.15 -12.14 -22.14
N SER A 249 10.88 -10.98 -22.72
CA SER A 249 11.73 -10.39 -23.76
C SER A 249 13.18 -10.15 -23.31
N ALA A 250 13.40 -10.05 -22.00
CA ALA A 250 14.73 -9.90 -21.41
C ALA A 250 15.53 -11.21 -21.35
N THR A 251 14.87 -12.38 -21.40
CA THR A 251 15.52 -13.69 -21.28
C THR A 251 16.08 -14.18 -22.62
N PRO A 252 17.06 -15.11 -22.64
CA PRO A 252 17.67 -15.62 -23.88
C PRO A 252 16.68 -16.14 -24.92
N ASP A 253 15.61 -16.82 -24.48
CA ASP A 253 14.61 -17.42 -25.36
C ASP A 253 13.34 -16.55 -25.52
N GLY A 254 13.35 -15.34 -24.98
CA GLY A 254 12.22 -14.42 -25.02
C GLY A 254 10.97 -15.00 -24.33
N TRP A 255 9.83 -14.86 -24.95
CA TRP A 255 8.53 -15.40 -24.50
C TRP A 255 8.28 -16.86 -24.95
N ASN A 256 9.28 -17.54 -25.55
CA ASN A 256 9.09 -18.88 -26.12
C ASN A 256 9.34 -20.00 -25.11
N SER A 257 10.35 -19.85 -24.25
CA SER A 257 10.66 -20.87 -23.24
C SER A 257 11.18 -20.28 -21.93
N ASP A 258 10.98 -21.03 -20.83
CA ASP A 258 11.38 -20.62 -19.49
C ASP A 258 12.86 -20.92 -19.23
N GLN A 259 13.52 -20.00 -18.56
CA GLN A 259 14.79 -20.23 -17.90
C GLN A 259 14.51 -20.84 -16.51
N ALA A 260 14.83 -22.13 -16.34
CA ALA A 260 14.44 -22.89 -15.16
C ALA A 260 15.15 -22.40 -13.89
N MET A 261 14.38 -22.24 -12.81
CA MET A 261 14.88 -21.99 -11.47
C MET A 261 14.89 -23.27 -10.64
N THR A 262 15.78 -23.35 -9.65
CA THR A 262 15.88 -24.46 -8.70
C THR A 262 15.36 -24.02 -7.33
N TYR A 263 14.54 -24.85 -6.69
CA TYR A 263 14.09 -24.56 -5.34
C TYR A 263 15.21 -24.86 -4.32
N ASN A 264 15.53 -23.88 -3.50
CA ASN A 264 16.45 -24.01 -2.37
C ASN A 264 15.64 -24.13 -1.07
N ALA A 265 15.59 -25.32 -0.51
CA ALA A 265 14.82 -25.60 0.71
C ALA A 265 15.39 -24.91 1.96
N THR A 266 16.69 -24.63 2.00
CA THR A 266 17.33 -23.92 3.13
C THR A 266 16.98 -22.44 3.12
N GLU A 267 17.07 -21.80 1.96
CA GLU A 267 16.73 -20.39 1.78
C GLU A 267 15.23 -20.16 1.52
N LYS A 268 14.48 -21.22 1.29
CA LYS A 268 13.04 -21.22 0.99
C LYS A 268 12.68 -20.34 -0.22
N CYS A 269 13.51 -20.39 -1.25
CA CYS A 269 13.33 -19.60 -2.47
C CYS A 269 13.58 -20.42 -3.74
N TRP A 270 13.08 -19.95 -4.85
CA TRP A 270 13.45 -20.40 -6.18
C TRP A 270 14.60 -19.54 -6.69
N GLY A 271 15.68 -20.16 -7.18
CA GLY A 271 16.90 -19.46 -7.58
C GLY A 271 17.42 -19.86 -8.96
N ILE A 272 18.03 -18.91 -9.66
CA ILE A 272 18.86 -19.12 -10.84
C ILE A 272 20.12 -18.27 -10.71
N GLN A 273 21.27 -18.84 -11.09
CA GLN A 273 22.55 -18.16 -10.98
C GLN A 273 23.12 -17.85 -12.35
N GLY A 274 23.69 -16.66 -12.50
CA GLY A 274 24.43 -16.24 -13.67
C GLY A 274 23.60 -16.13 -14.96
N ILE A 275 22.30 -15.89 -14.86
CA ILE A 275 21.45 -15.66 -16.04
C ILE A 275 21.84 -14.32 -16.70
N THR A 276 22.06 -14.33 -18.01
CA THR A 276 22.26 -13.11 -18.78
C THR A 276 20.92 -12.60 -19.29
N LEU A 277 20.57 -11.37 -18.91
CA LEU A 277 19.36 -10.67 -19.36
C LEU A 277 19.74 -9.51 -20.28
N THR A 278 18.90 -9.23 -21.26
CA THR A 278 18.91 -7.98 -22.02
C THR A 278 17.96 -6.97 -21.36
N ALA A 279 18.03 -5.70 -21.76
CA ALA A 279 17.01 -4.74 -21.34
C ALA A 279 15.64 -5.13 -21.92
N GLY A 280 14.63 -5.25 -21.09
CA GLY A 280 13.31 -5.72 -21.48
C GLY A 280 12.44 -6.11 -20.30
N GLU A 281 11.49 -7.00 -20.53
CA GLU A 281 10.51 -7.44 -19.55
C GLU A 281 10.70 -8.91 -19.19
N MET A 282 10.36 -9.25 -17.95
CA MET A 282 10.30 -10.64 -17.50
C MET A 282 9.08 -10.89 -16.63
N LYS A 283 8.73 -12.17 -16.49
CA LYS A 283 7.78 -12.71 -15.50
C LYS A 283 8.29 -14.03 -14.95
N PHE A 284 7.73 -14.45 -13.85
CA PHE A 284 7.88 -15.81 -13.33
C PHE A 284 6.63 -16.61 -13.67
N ARG A 285 6.80 -17.88 -14.04
CA ARG A 285 5.65 -18.79 -14.18
C ARG A 285 5.99 -20.20 -13.71
N ALA A 286 4.95 -20.94 -13.31
CA ALA A 286 5.11 -22.34 -12.92
C ALA A 286 4.75 -23.29 -14.06
N ASN A 287 5.34 -24.48 -14.02
CA ASN A 287 4.96 -25.64 -14.84
C ASN A 287 4.96 -25.38 -16.35
N ASN A 288 5.69 -24.36 -16.82
CA ASN A 288 5.72 -23.88 -18.21
C ASN A 288 4.34 -23.47 -18.75
N ASP A 289 3.46 -23.01 -17.86
CA ASP A 289 2.10 -22.64 -18.21
C ASP A 289 1.75 -21.25 -17.62
N TRP A 290 0.80 -20.57 -18.24
CA TRP A 290 0.29 -19.27 -17.79
C TRP A 290 -0.84 -19.38 -16.76
N VAL A 291 -1.19 -20.59 -16.30
CA VAL A 291 -2.15 -20.78 -15.19
C VAL A 291 -1.61 -20.18 -13.90
N LEU A 292 -0.33 -20.43 -13.60
CA LEU A 292 0.35 -19.86 -12.44
C LEU A 292 1.52 -19.00 -12.90
N ASP A 293 1.35 -17.70 -12.82
CA ASP A 293 2.39 -16.72 -13.15
C ASP A 293 2.40 -15.56 -12.16
N TRP A 294 3.56 -14.93 -12.01
CA TRP A 294 3.80 -13.83 -11.09
C TRP A 294 4.61 -12.73 -11.74
N GLY A 295 4.35 -11.50 -11.29
CA GLY A 295 5.05 -10.31 -11.74
C GLY A 295 4.76 -9.14 -10.81
N GLY A 296 4.89 -7.91 -11.31
CA GLY A 296 4.70 -6.68 -10.52
C GLY A 296 6.01 -5.91 -10.35
N SER A 297 6.45 -5.68 -9.13
CA SER A 297 7.76 -5.09 -8.81
C SER A 297 8.62 -6.08 -8.02
N LEU A 298 9.95 -5.88 -8.00
CA LEU A 298 10.86 -6.79 -7.29
C LEU A 298 10.51 -6.89 -5.79
N ASP A 299 10.11 -5.80 -5.18
CA ASP A 299 9.74 -5.75 -3.75
C ASP A 299 8.33 -6.27 -3.46
N ASN A 300 7.49 -6.39 -4.49
CA ASN A 300 6.10 -6.85 -4.36
C ASN A 300 5.71 -7.66 -5.60
N ILE A 301 6.05 -8.93 -5.57
CA ILE A 301 5.66 -9.91 -6.58
C ILE A 301 4.23 -10.37 -6.26
N THR A 302 3.33 -10.27 -7.22
CA THR A 302 1.92 -10.65 -7.06
C THR A 302 1.51 -11.73 -8.05
N PHE A 303 0.58 -12.57 -7.62
CA PHE A 303 -0.06 -13.56 -8.50
C PHE A 303 -0.83 -12.84 -9.62
N LYS A 304 -0.57 -13.24 -10.87
CA LYS A 304 -1.10 -12.56 -12.07
C LYS A 304 -0.64 -11.08 -12.21
N GLY A 305 0.42 -10.67 -11.53
CA GLY A 305 0.97 -9.32 -11.64
C GLY A 305 1.50 -8.99 -13.03
N GLY A 306 1.71 -7.71 -13.30
CA GLY A 306 2.24 -7.22 -14.57
C GLY A 306 3.70 -7.63 -14.82
N ASN A 307 4.22 -7.37 -16.02
CA ASN A 307 5.61 -7.64 -16.37
C ASN A 307 6.58 -6.79 -15.53
N ILE A 308 7.75 -7.34 -15.24
CA ILE A 308 8.84 -6.69 -14.50
C ILE A 308 9.84 -6.17 -15.52
N ASN A 309 10.12 -4.86 -15.49
CA ASN A 309 11.16 -4.27 -16.33
C ASN A 309 12.53 -4.51 -15.72
N VAL A 310 13.49 -4.97 -16.53
CA VAL A 310 14.87 -5.22 -16.11
C VAL A 310 15.87 -4.56 -17.05
N THR A 311 17.06 -4.27 -16.51
CA THR A 311 18.20 -3.76 -17.28
C THR A 311 19.09 -4.92 -17.74
N ALA A 312 19.87 -4.69 -18.81
CA ALA A 312 20.82 -5.67 -19.29
C ALA A 312 21.91 -5.95 -18.25
N GLY A 313 22.27 -7.20 -18.08
CA GLY A 313 23.30 -7.65 -17.14
C GLY A 313 23.27 -9.16 -16.92
N LYS A 314 24.25 -9.64 -16.15
CA LYS A 314 24.28 -11.02 -15.66
C LYS A 314 23.87 -11.04 -14.21
N TYR A 315 22.90 -11.87 -13.82
CA TYR A 315 22.26 -11.80 -12.51
C TYR A 315 22.19 -13.15 -11.81
N ASN A 316 22.33 -13.11 -10.48
CA ASN A 316 21.77 -14.12 -9.59
C ASN A 316 20.37 -13.65 -9.16
N ILE A 317 19.36 -14.47 -9.37
CA ILE A 317 17.97 -14.11 -9.07
C ILE A 317 17.39 -15.10 -8.07
N LYS A 318 16.75 -14.59 -7.00
CA LYS A 318 16.01 -15.39 -6.02
C LYS A 318 14.57 -14.88 -5.94
N LEU A 319 13.61 -15.77 -6.10
CA LEU A 319 12.20 -15.51 -5.97
C LEU A 319 11.67 -16.18 -4.70
N TYR A 320 11.12 -15.38 -3.80
CA TYR A 320 10.46 -15.81 -2.57
C TYR A 320 8.95 -15.77 -2.79
N LEU A 321 8.34 -16.92 -3.03
CA LEU A 321 6.89 -17.05 -3.18
C LEU A 321 6.28 -17.37 -1.81
N LEU A 322 5.41 -16.47 -1.32
CA LEU A 322 4.71 -16.58 -0.04
C LEU A 322 3.21 -16.36 -0.23
N CYS A 323 2.81 -15.11 -0.39
CA CYS A 323 1.47 -14.67 -0.78
C CYS A 323 1.58 -13.29 -1.40
N ASP A 324 0.52 -12.79 -2.01
CA ASP A 324 0.46 -11.40 -2.42
C ASP A 324 0.77 -10.50 -1.21
N THR A 325 1.46 -9.41 -1.38
CA THR A 325 1.96 -8.52 -0.32
C THR A 325 3.23 -8.98 0.44
N LYS A 326 3.67 -10.23 0.28
CA LYS A 326 4.87 -10.77 0.94
C LYS A 326 5.85 -11.42 -0.03
N SER A 327 5.40 -11.86 -1.20
CA SER A 327 6.28 -12.39 -2.23
C SER A 327 7.17 -11.29 -2.80
N HIS A 328 8.44 -11.59 -3.00
CA HIS A 328 9.44 -10.64 -3.51
C HIS A 328 10.54 -11.36 -4.28
N CYS A 329 11.33 -10.60 -4.99
CA CYS A 329 12.45 -11.08 -5.78
C CYS A 329 13.70 -10.26 -5.48
N THR A 330 14.84 -10.93 -5.37
CA THR A 330 16.14 -10.25 -5.33
C THR A 330 16.90 -10.52 -6.62
N MET A 331 17.55 -9.48 -7.16
CA MET A 331 18.41 -9.55 -8.32
C MET A 331 19.77 -8.97 -7.96
N GLU A 332 20.79 -9.80 -8.00
CA GLU A 332 22.19 -9.41 -7.75
C GLU A 332 22.97 -9.44 -9.05
N LEU A 333 23.54 -8.29 -9.43
CA LEU A 333 24.41 -8.20 -10.61
C LEU A 333 25.72 -8.95 -10.31
N VAL A 334 26.11 -9.84 -11.20
CA VAL A 334 27.39 -10.56 -11.09
C VAL A 334 28.31 -10.14 -12.22
N PRO A 335 29.62 -10.12 -11.98
CA PRO A 335 30.63 -9.73 -12.96
C PRO A 335 30.63 -10.60 -14.24
#